data_85722362a76ef06537f29c0d3de4212f
#
_entry.id   85722362a76ef06537f29c0d3de4212f
#
_cell.length_a   1.000
_cell.length_b   1.000
_cell.length_c   1.000
_cell.angle_alpha   90.00
_cell.angle_beta   90.00
_cell.angle_gamma   90.00
#
_symmetry.space_group_name_H-M   'P 1'
#
loop_
_entity.id
_entity.type
_entity.pdbx_description
1 polymer ?
#
loop_
_entity_poly.entity_id
_entity_poly.type
_entity_poly.pdbx_seq_one_letter_code
_entity_poly.pdbx_strand_id
1 'polypeptide(L)'
;MPSTARSAPPVGPRLLTQLAELHRRHGDVFTMPGVGLHVAGPALAKTVLANLGADYAEHSDFFATATGFLTPRDLQQRIARQARDLLTAYTAAHAADLPRLVVNLAPEAVMPDAGNRLLHEHLGPVLLAAGTDPSVRAVVADVVTHAVLAGARARRGRLRRALLRHRAYAALAAETARRRQDPARVPTDLLDVVALAMPEGYDPVQAADVFLSLLFATVGSTGFLLSWALYLVGRRPDQADAPPSALVRETLRLWPVAWMFGRPAARAHHLGPARVEAGQTVHVCTYLVHRHPGHWPAPEEFRPDRWLGGVHGAYLPFGWGAHACTGATVATGLVADILSPLLAAYDVTVCDDALQPQVGPALAPPPHRLRLTPRRHGRR
;
A
#
# COMPACT_ATOMS: atom_id res chain seq x y z
N MET A 1 33.89 -4.96 6.15
CA MET A 1 33.15 -4.18 5.15
C MET A 1 32.32 -3.16 5.92
N PRO A 2 32.47 -1.84 5.71
CA PRO A 2 31.72 -0.86 6.48
C PRO A 2 30.25 -0.93 6.05
N SER A 3 29.36 -1.10 7.04
CA SER A 3 27.92 -0.96 6.94
C SER A 3 27.59 0.42 6.42
N THR A 4 27.14 0.52 5.17
CA THR A 4 26.51 1.74 4.67
C THR A 4 25.18 1.90 5.41
N ALA A 5 25.21 2.72 6.46
CA ALA A 5 24.02 3.15 7.15
C ALA A 5 23.06 3.74 6.11
N ARG A 6 21.94 3.04 5.86
CA ARG A 6 20.83 3.57 5.07
C ARG A 6 20.33 4.83 5.79
N SER A 7 20.67 6.00 5.27
CA SER A 7 20.01 7.23 5.69
C SER A 7 18.53 7.10 5.28
N ALA A 8 17.67 6.93 6.26
CA ALA A 8 16.24 7.00 6.00
C ALA A 8 15.94 8.36 5.35
N PRO A 9 15.13 8.40 4.27
CA PRO A 9 14.78 9.67 3.63
C PRO A 9 14.17 10.61 4.67
N PRO A 10 14.39 11.93 4.53
CA PRO A 10 13.81 12.90 5.42
C PRO A 10 12.29 12.72 5.44
N VAL A 11 11.72 12.53 6.62
CA VAL A 11 10.28 12.25 6.81
C VAL A 11 9.58 13.57 7.16
N GLY A 12 8.60 14.00 6.37
CA GLY A 12 7.79 15.16 6.70
C GLY A 12 7.05 15.75 5.48
N PRO A 13 5.97 16.52 5.72
CA PRO A 13 5.13 17.06 4.65
C PRO A 13 5.88 18.02 3.69
N ARG A 14 6.95 18.66 4.14
CA ARG A 14 7.80 19.53 3.29
C ARG A 14 8.58 18.77 2.22
N LEU A 15 8.76 17.45 2.38
CA LEU A 15 9.50 16.63 1.42
C LEU A 15 8.86 16.63 0.03
N LEU A 16 7.53 16.48 -0.05
CA LEU A 16 6.83 16.48 -1.34
C LEU A 16 6.98 17.82 -2.07
N THR A 17 6.91 18.93 -1.34
CA THR A 17 7.12 20.27 -1.89
C THR A 17 8.56 20.44 -2.41
N GLN A 18 9.55 19.97 -1.64
CA GLN A 18 10.95 20.02 -2.05
C GLN A 18 11.21 19.18 -3.32
N LEU A 19 10.65 17.97 -3.39
CA LEU A 19 10.77 17.11 -4.56
C LEU A 19 10.13 17.75 -5.80
N ALA A 20 8.95 18.35 -5.66
CA ALA A 20 8.28 19.06 -6.75
C ALA A 20 9.09 20.28 -7.22
N GLU A 21 9.69 21.02 -6.30
CA GLU A 21 10.55 22.16 -6.62
C GLU A 21 11.84 21.72 -7.35
N LEU A 22 12.49 20.64 -6.88
CA LEU A 22 13.68 20.10 -7.55
C LEU A 22 13.34 19.59 -8.95
N HIS A 23 12.23 18.87 -9.11
CA HIS A 23 11.75 18.43 -10.42
C HIS A 23 11.51 19.60 -11.36
N ARG A 24 10.83 20.66 -10.89
CA ARG A 24 10.55 21.85 -11.70
C ARG A 24 11.83 22.56 -12.16
N ARG A 25 12.89 22.58 -11.34
CA ARG A 25 14.18 23.25 -11.64
C ARG A 25 15.11 22.43 -12.52
N HIS A 26 15.14 21.11 -12.30
CA HIS A 26 16.18 20.25 -12.87
C HIS A 26 15.65 19.21 -13.86
N GLY A 27 14.30 19.13 -14.04
CA GLY A 27 13.67 18.17 -14.95
C GLY A 27 13.53 16.78 -14.35
N ASP A 28 13.38 15.78 -15.22
CA ASP A 28 12.96 14.42 -14.92
C ASP A 28 13.94 13.58 -14.11
N VAL A 29 15.21 13.99 -14.08
CA VAL A 29 16.28 13.33 -13.32
C VAL A 29 17.00 14.38 -12.51
N PHE A 30 16.98 14.24 -11.19
CA PHE A 30 17.61 15.23 -10.30
C PHE A 30 18.16 14.56 -9.03
N THR A 31 19.13 15.20 -8.42
CA THR A 31 19.71 14.75 -7.15
C THR A 31 19.14 15.56 -6.00
N MET A 32 18.67 14.85 -4.97
CA MET A 32 18.32 15.45 -3.68
C MET A 32 19.50 15.27 -2.72
N PRO A 33 20.09 16.34 -2.20
CA PRO A 33 21.22 16.25 -1.27
C PRO A 33 20.90 15.36 -0.06
N GLY A 34 21.82 14.44 0.26
CA GLY A 34 21.67 13.51 1.39
C GLY A 34 20.71 12.34 1.18
N VAL A 35 20.01 12.27 0.04
CA VAL A 35 19.06 11.18 -0.29
C VAL A 35 19.50 10.39 -1.52
N GLY A 36 19.81 11.06 -2.63
CA GLY A 36 20.28 10.40 -3.85
C GLY A 36 19.58 10.89 -5.12
N LEU A 37 19.74 10.10 -6.18
CA LEU A 37 19.19 10.39 -7.51
C LEU A 37 17.68 10.04 -7.56
N HIS A 38 16.89 10.96 -8.10
CA HIS A 38 15.43 10.82 -8.25
C HIS A 38 15.03 10.85 -9.72
N VAL A 39 13.99 10.09 -10.04
CA VAL A 39 13.38 10.00 -11.37
C VAL A 39 11.90 10.35 -11.27
N ALA A 40 11.47 11.32 -12.05
CA ALA A 40 10.09 11.79 -12.18
C ALA A 40 9.53 11.60 -13.61
N GLY A 41 10.40 11.38 -14.62
CA GLY A 41 9.98 11.13 -16.00
C GLY A 41 9.41 9.73 -16.18
N PRO A 42 8.19 9.58 -16.78
CA PRO A 42 7.51 8.29 -16.88
C PRO A 42 8.28 7.21 -17.65
N ALA A 43 8.98 7.59 -18.73
CA ALA A 43 9.76 6.62 -19.53
C ALA A 43 10.95 6.07 -18.74
N LEU A 44 11.74 6.95 -18.10
CA LEU A 44 12.87 6.54 -17.25
C LEU A 44 12.40 5.79 -16.01
N ALA A 45 11.28 6.18 -15.41
CA ALA A 45 10.68 5.45 -14.31
C ALA A 45 10.37 3.99 -14.69
N LYS A 46 9.78 3.77 -15.87
CA LYS A 46 9.53 2.41 -16.38
C LYS A 46 10.83 1.63 -16.63
N THR A 47 11.85 2.26 -17.19
CA THR A 47 13.17 1.64 -17.42
C THR A 47 13.76 1.15 -16.10
N VAL A 48 13.78 2.00 -15.06
CA VAL A 48 14.30 1.64 -13.72
C VAL A 48 13.50 0.52 -13.10
N LEU A 49 12.17 0.60 -13.16
CA LEU A 49 11.27 -0.37 -12.50
C LEU A 49 11.23 -1.72 -13.23
N ALA A 50 11.29 -1.73 -14.56
CA ALA A 50 11.32 -2.95 -15.37
C ALA A 50 12.64 -3.73 -15.22
N ASN A 51 13.76 -3.02 -15.05
CA ASN A 51 15.11 -3.57 -14.87
C ASN A 51 15.51 -4.61 -15.94
N LEU A 52 15.11 -4.40 -17.19
CA LEU A 52 15.37 -5.38 -18.27
C LEU A 52 16.87 -5.54 -18.56
N GLY A 53 17.67 -4.49 -18.33
CA GLY A 53 19.12 -4.51 -18.49
C GLY A 53 19.90 -5.10 -17.31
N ALA A 54 19.23 -5.53 -16.24
CA ALA A 54 19.85 -5.94 -14.98
C ALA A 54 20.82 -4.90 -14.40
N ASP A 55 20.54 -3.62 -14.63
CA ASP A 55 21.33 -2.51 -14.10
C ASP A 55 21.14 -2.29 -12.60
N TYR A 56 20.03 -2.79 -12.06
CA TYR A 56 19.66 -2.67 -10.65
C TYR A 56 19.62 -4.04 -9.98
N ALA A 57 20.01 -4.07 -8.70
CA ALA A 57 19.91 -5.27 -7.89
C ALA A 57 18.44 -5.74 -7.76
N GLU A 58 18.24 -7.04 -7.70
CA GLU A 58 16.95 -7.62 -7.35
C GLU A 58 16.52 -7.07 -5.99
N HIS A 59 15.36 -6.43 -5.95
CA HIS A 59 14.87 -5.76 -4.76
C HIS A 59 13.36 -5.87 -4.65
N SER A 60 12.89 -6.22 -3.47
CA SER A 60 11.48 -6.19 -3.13
C SER A 60 11.31 -5.70 -1.71
N ASP A 61 10.80 -4.49 -1.54
CA ASP A 61 10.51 -3.95 -0.20
C ASP A 61 9.46 -4.79 0.55
N PHE A 62 8.59 -5.46 -0.20
CA PHE A 62 7.54 -6.31 0.37
C PHE A 62 8.08 -7.58 1.03
N PHE A 63 9.10 -8.22 0.44
CA PHE A 63 9.73 -9.43 0.95
C PHE A 63 11.04 -9.16 1.72
N ALA A 64 11.26 -7.91 2.14
CA ALA A 64 12.32 -7.58 3.07
C ALA A 64 11.95 -8.08 4.47
N THR A 65 12.87 -8.83 5.09
CA THR A 65 12.72 -9.41 6.42
C THR A 65 13.80 -8.86 7.36
N ALA A 66 13.69 -9.12 8.66
CA ALA A 66 14.68 -8.68 9.63
C ALA A 66 16.09 -9.27 9.36
N THR A 67 16.15 -10.43 8.71
CA THR A 67 17.39 -11.16 8.39
C THR A 67 17.84 -11.01 6.93
N GLY A 68 17.15 -10.19 6.14
CA GLY A 68 17.45 -9.98 4.72
C GLY A 68 16.21 -10.14 3.83
N PHE A 69 16.42 -10.42 2.54
CA PHE A 69 15.31 -10.71 1.65
C PHE A 69 14.93 -12.19 1.69
N LEU A 70 13.64 -12.48 1.65
CA LEU A 70 13.16 -13.84 1.43
C LEU A 70 13.64 -14.31 0.05
N THR A 71 14.41 -15.37 0.02
CA THR A 71 14.95 -15.98 -1.20
C THR A 71 14.54 -17.46 -1.30
N PRO A 72 14.47 -18.06 -2.48
CA PRO A 72 14.68 -17.47 -3.79
C PRO A 72 13.45 -16.68 -4.32
N ARG A 73 13.59 -16.02 -5.46
CA ARG A 73 12.54 -15.16 -6.05
C ARG A 73 11.27 -15.92 -6.45
N ASP A 74 11.39 -17.17 -6.90
CA ASP A 74 10.24 -18.02 -7.25
C ASP A 74 9.36 -18.29 -6.02
N LEU A 75 9.95 -18.40 -4.82
CA LEU A 75 9.23 -18.47 -3.56
C LEU A 75 8.39 -17.21 -3.32
N GLN A 76 8.98 -16.02 -3.50
CA GLN A 76 8.26 -14.76 -3.38
C GLN A 76 7.08 -14.69 -4.35
N GLN A 77 7.30 -15.08 -5.62
CA GLN A 77 6.27 -15.07 -6.64
C GLN A 77 5.16 -16.10 -6.35
N ARG A 78 5.50 -17.27 -5.82
CA ARG A 78 4.53 -18.30 -5.42
C ARG A 78 3.63 -17.78 -4.30
N ILE A 79 4.21 -17.22 -3.22
CA ILE A 79 3.45 -16.64 -2.13
C ILE A 79 2.53 -15.51 -2.64
N ALA A 80 3.06 -14.60 -3.45
CA ALA A 80 2.30 -13.47 -3.98
C ALA A 80 1.13 -13.90 -4.86
N ARG A 81 1.32 -14.92 -5.72
CA ARG A 81 0.25 -15.47 -6.58
C ARG A 81 -0.82 -16.17 -5.76
N GLN A 82 -0.44 -17.06 -4.84
CA GLN A 82 -1.39 -17.77 -3.99
C GLN A 82 -2.19 -16.81 -3.09
N ALA A 83 -1.53 -15.81 -2.50
CA ALA A 83 -2.20 -14.79 -1.72
C ALA A 83 -3.20 -13.97 -2.55
N ARG A 84 -2.82 -13.57 -3.77
CA ARG A 84 -3.73 -12.87 -4.69
C ARG A 84 -4.93 -13.73 -5.05
N ASP A 85 -4.71 -15.00 -5.42
CA ASP A 85 -5.77 -15.88 -5.88
C ASP A 85 -6.77 -16.17 -4.75
N LEU A 86 -6.27 -16.39 -3.53
CA LEU A 86 -7.09 -16.56 -2.34
C LEU A 86 -7.90 -15.30 -2.00
N LEU A 87 -7.27 -14.14 -2.02
CA LEU A 87 -7.95 -12.85 -1.78
C LEU A 87 -8.99 -12.56 -2.87
N THR A 88 -8.69 -12.83 -4.15
CA THR A 88 -9.63 -12.64 -5.25
C THR A 88 -10.88 -13.50 -5.05
N ALA A 89 -10.70 -14.78 -4.75
CA ALA A 89 -11.82 -15.69 -4.49
C ALA A 89 -12.64 -15.25 -3.27
N TYR A 90 -11.96 -14.86 -2.18
CA TYR A 90 -12.61 -14.41 -0.96
C TYR A 90 -13.43 -13.14 -1.17
N THR A 91 -12.84 -12.10 -1.77
CA THR A 91 -13.53 -10.81 -1.98
C THR A 91 -14.72 -10.95 -2.90
N ALA A 92 -14.63 -11.79 -3.94
CA ALA A 92 -15.75 -12.08 -4.82
C ALA A 92 -16.90 -12.80 -4.08
N ALA A 93 -16.58 -13.79 -3.24
CA ALA A 93 -17.58 -14.55 -2.48
C ALA A 93 -18.28 -13.72 -1.39
N HIS A 94 -17.60 -12.70 -0.84
CA HIS A 94 -18.10 -11.88 0.28
C HIS A 94 -18.44 -10.42 -0.12
N ALA A 95 -18.56 -10.12 -1.39
CA ALA A 95 -18.93 -8.79 -1.86
C ALA A 95 -20.31 -8.35 -1.33
N ALA A 96 -21.25 -9.29 -1.16
CA ALA A 96 -22.59 -9.03 -0.64
C ALA A 96 -22.61 -8.55 0.84
N ASP A 97 -21.52 -8.71 1.57
CA ASP A 97 -21.42 -8.25 2.97
C ASP A 97 -21.07 -6.76 3.08
N LEU A 98 -20.48 -6.17 2.04
CA LEU A 98 -19.98 -4.79 2.04
C LEU A 98 -21.05 -3.74 2.37
N PRO A 99 -22.31 -3.81 1.86
CA PRO A 99 -23.34 -2.83 2.23
C PRO A 99 -23.64 -2.78 3.72
N ARG A 100 -23.51 -3.90 4.43
CA ARG A 100 -23.68 -3.94 5.89
C ARG A 100 -22.50 -3.34 6.63
N LEU A 101 -21.28 -3.57 6.12
CA LEU A 101 -20.05 -3.08 6.75
C LEU A 101 -19.90 -1.57 6.62
N VAL A 102 -20.25 -0.97 5.48
CA VAL A 102 -20.12 0.47 5.27
C VAL A 102 -21.02 1.30 6.20
N VAL A 103 -22.12 0.73 6.69
CA VAL A 103 -23.00 1.39 7.68
C VAL A 103 -22.23 1.71 8.97
N ASN A 104 -21.22 0.92 9.33
CA ASN A 104 -20.40 1.15 10.54
C ASN A 104 -19.52 2.42 10.42
N LEU A 105 -19.41 3.03 9.26
CA LEU A 105 -18.72 4.32 9.07
C LEU A 105 -19.63 5.52 9.38
N ALA A 106 -20.97 5.34 9.38
CA ALA A 106 -21.92 6.41 9.63
C ALA A 106 -22.25 6.54 11.13
N PRO A 107 -22.66 7.74 11.62
CA PRO A 107 -22.76 9.00 10.88
C PRO A 107 -21.43 9.74 10.76
N GLU A 108 -20.40 9.36 11.53
CA GLU A 108 -19.09 9.97 11.54
C GLU A 108 -18.00 8.90 11.68
N ALA A 109 -16.91 9.08 10.92
CA ALA A 109 -15.76 8.20 10.94
C ALA A 109 -14.45 8.99 11.06
N VAL A 110 -13.51 8.47 11.86
CA VAL A 110 -12.13 9.00 11.94
C VAL A 110 -11.25 8.16 11.01
N MET A 111 -10.88 8.73 9.89
CA MET A 111 -10.01 8.11 8.89
C MET A 111 -8.53 8.39 9.17
N PRO A 112 -7.59 7.53 8.77
CA PRO A 112 -7.78 6.24 8.06
C PRO A 112 -8.18 5.08 8.96
N ASP A 113 -8.24 5.26 10.27
CA ASP A 113 -8.42 4.19 11.25
C ASP A 113 -9.73 3.41 11.03
N ALA A 114 -10.82 4.13 10.76
CA ALA A 114 -12.13 3.49 10.50
C ALA A 114 -12.09 2.62 9.23
N GLY A 115 -11.44 3.10 8.16
CA GLY A 115 -11.25 2.33 6.92
C GLY A 115 -10.40 1.08 7.12
N ASN A 116 -9.31 1.19 7.88
CA ASN A 116 -8.47 0.04 8.20
C ASN A 116 -9.22 -1.01 9.05
N ARG A 117 -10.06 -0.58 10.00
CA ARG A 117 -10.90 -1.50 10.79
C ARG A 117 -11.93 -2.20 9.92
N LEU A 118 -12.62 -1.47 9.05
CA LEU A 118 -13.58 -2.06 8.10
C LEU A 118 -12.92 -3.14 7.26
N LEU A 119 -11.72 -2.86 6.72
CA LEU A 119 -10.96 -3.85 5.95
C LEU A 119 -10.51 -5.04 6.80
N HIS A 120 -10.06 -4.82 8.03
CA HIS A 120 -9.70 -5.90 8.93
C HIS A 120 -10.90 -6.78 9.31
N GLU A 121 -12.07 -6.18 9.53
CA GLU A 121 -13.31 -6.90 9.78
C GLU A 121 -13.71 -7.75 8.56
N HIS A 122 -13.73 -7.15 7.37
CA HIS A 122 -14.07 -7.84 6.14
C HIS A 122 -13.10 -8.95 5.77
N LEU A 123 -11.79 -8.68 5.83
CA LEU A 123 -10.74 -9.62 5.42
C LEU A 123 -10.27 -10.56 6.54
N GLY A 124 -10.74 -10.37 7.77
CA GLY A 124 -10.30 -11.15 8.93
C GLY A 124 -10.27 -12.66 8.70
N PRO A 125 -11.34 -13.29 8.17
CA PRO A 125 -11.36 -14.72 7.91
C PRO A 125 -10.34 -15.22 6.88
N VAL A 126 -10.00 -14.43 5.87
CA VAL A 126 -8.98 -14.79 4.88
C VAL A 126 -7.56 -14.41 5.33
N LEU A 127 -7.41 -13.52 6.30
CA LEU A 127 -6.12 -13.27 6.95
C LEU A 127 -5.76 -14.42 7.88
N LEU A 128 -6.70 -14.81 8.75
CA LEU A 128 -6.58 -15.88 9.73
C LEU A 128 -7.93 -16.62 9.84
N ALA A 129 -7.99 -17.86 9.39
CA ALA A 129 -9.18 -18.68 9.43
C ALA A 129 -9.73 -18.85 10.86
N ALA A 130 -11.03 -19.14 10.97
CA ALA A 130 -11.73 -19.28 12.26
C ALA A 130 -11.11 -20.33 13.21
N GLY A 131 -10.48 -21.37 12.64
CA GLY A 131 -9.76 -22.42 13.39
C GLY A 131 -8.37 -22.00 13.91
N THR A 132 -7.89 -20.78 13.62
CA THR A 132 -6.65 -20.26 14.20
C THR A 132 -6.80 -20.01 15.69
N ASP A 133 -5.75 -20.29 16.47
CA ASP A 133 -5.73 -20.04 17.91
C ASP A 133 -6.24 -18.61 18.23
N PRO A 134 -7.19 -18.45 19.15
CA PRO A 134 -7.72 -17.14 19.53
C PRO A 134 -6.65 -16.16 19.99
N SER A 135 -5.58 -16.63 20.62
CA SER A 135 -4.47 -15.78 21.07
C SER A 135 -3.67 -15.18 19.90
N VAL A 136 -3.49 -15.94 18.82
CA VAL A 136 -2.86 -15.46 17.58
C VAL A 136 -3.73 -14.40 16.90
N ARG A 137 -5.05 -14.65 16.80
CA ARG A 137 -6.00 -13.66 16.27
C ARG A 137 -6.01 -12.38 17.10
N ALA A 138 -6.00 -12.48 18.43
CA ALA A 138 -5.96 -11.33 19.32
C ALA A 138 -4.68 -10.51 19.12
N VAL A 139 -3.52 -11.15 19.00
CA VAL A 139 -2.24 -10.48 18.75
C VAL A 139 -2.24 -9.79 17.40
N VAL A 140 -2.79 -10.39 16.35
CA VAL A 140 -2.89 -9.75 15.02
C VAL A 140 -3.84 -8.56 15.05
N ALA A 141 -4.97 -8.65 15.75
CA ALA A 141 -5.87 -7.52 15.98
C ALA A 141 -5.17 -6.38 16.74
N ASP A 142 -4.34 -6.72 17.74
CA ASP A 142 -3.48 -5.75 18.43
C ASP A 142 -2.46 -5.10 17.47
N VAL A 143 -1.88 -5.84 16.54
CA VAL A 143 -0.97 -5.30 15.51
C VAL A 143 -1.73 -4.33 14.60
N VAL A 144 -2.92 -4.68 14.13
CA VAL A 144 -3.75 -3.77 13.34
C VAL A 144 -4.04 -2.50 14.13
N THR A 145 -4.56 -2.63 15.34
CA THR A 145 -4.94 -1.48 16.18
C THR A 145 -3.76 -0.58 16.54
N HIS A 146 -2.57 -1.13 16.70
CA HIS A 146 -1.46 -0.41 17.32
C HIS A 146 -0.24 -0.18 16.43
N ALA A 147 -0.15 -0.87 15.31
CA ALA A 147 0.95 -0.71 14.36
C ALA A 147 0.48 -0.28 12.97
N VAL A 148 -0.70 -0.73 12.52
CA VAL A 148 -1.25 -0.40 11.20
C VAL A 148 -1.97 0.95 11.24
N LEU A 149 -2.79 1.21 12.28
CA LEU A 149 -3.54 2.46 12.39
C LEU A 149 -2.62 3.66 12.55
N ALA A 150 -2.78 4.67 11.70
CA ALA A 150 -1.90 5.86 11.65
C ALA A 150 -1.90 6.64 12.98
N GLY A 151 -3.06 6.78 13.62
CA GLY A 151 -3.20 7.47 14.91
C GLY A 151 -2.52 6.75 16.08
N ALA A 152 -2.39 5.42 16.02
CA ALA A 152 -1.73 4.63 17.05
C ALA A 152 -0.20 4.75 17.01
N ARG A 153 0.39 5.00 15.83
CA ARG A 153 1.84 5.17 15.67
C ARG A 153 2.38 6.36 16.46
N ALA A 154 1.62 7.45 16.57
CA ALA A 154 2.02 8.67 17.25
C ALA A 154 1.97 8.59 18.78
N ARG A 155 1.18 7.66 19.34
CA ARG A 155 0.81 7.68 20.78
C ARG A 155 1.52 6.66 21.66
N ARG A 156 2.33 5.74 21.11
CA ARG A 156 2.94 4.66 21.91
C ARG A 156 4.44 4.79 22.14
N GLY A 157 4.84 4.56 23.39
CA GLY A 157 6.25 4.46 23.79
C GLY A 157 6.99 3.30 23.10
N ARG A 158 8.30 3.44 22.92
CA ARG A 158 9.17 2.46 22.24
C ARG A 158 9.05 1.05 22.86
N LEU A 159 8.96 0.95 24.18
CA LEU A 159 8.85 -0.33 24.90
C LEU A 159 7.57 -1.10 24.56
N ARG A 160 6.41 -0.43 24.52
CA ARG A 160 5.14 -1.09 24.18
C ARG A 160 5.13 -1.60 22.73
N ARG A 161 5.76 -0.87 21.81
CA ARG A 161 5.91 -1.33 20.42
C ARG A 161 6.84 -2.54 20.32
N ALA A 162 7.96 -2.53 21.06
CA ALA A 162 8.88 -3.66 21.10
C ALA A 162 8.21 -4.92 21.68
N LEU A 163 7.44 -4.77 22.75
CA LEU A 163 6.70 -5.88 23.37
C LEU A 163 5.64 -6.45 22.44
N LEU A 164 4.83 -5.59 21.79
CA LEU A 164 3.84 -6.03 20.81
C LEU A 164 4.49 -6.76 19.65
N ARG A 165 5.59 -6.22 19.12
CA ARG A 165 6.35 -6.87 18.06
C ARG A 165 6.83 -8.25 18.51
N HIS A 166 7.46 -8.35 19.67
CA HIS A 166 7.95 -9.63 20.21
C HIS A 166 6.80 -10.66 20.34
N ARG A 167 5.67 -10.28 20.92
CA ARG A 167 4.49 -11.15 21.06
C ARG A 167 3.96 -11.60 19.70
N ALA A 168 3.87 -10.67 18.73
CA ALA A 168 3.37 -11.00 17.39
C ALA A 168 4.28 -12.00 16.68
N TYR A 169 5.59 -11.78 16.73
CA TYR A 169 6.54 -12.70 16.11
C TYR A 169 6.52 -14.08 16.78
N ALA A 170 6.50 -14.16 18.10
CA ALA A 170 6.44 -15.44 18.82
C ALA A 170 5.15 -16.21 18.50
N ALA A 171 4.00 -15.53 18.51
CA ALA A 171 2.70 -16.16 18.21
C ALA A 171 2.61 -16.65 16.76
N LEU A 172 3.04 -15.81 15.80
CA LEU A 172 3.02 -16.17 14.37
C LEU A 172 4.00 -17.28 14.04
N ALA A 173 5.19 -17.28 14.65
CA ALA A 173 6.18 -18.34 14.48
C ALA A 173 5.67 -19.69 14.99
N ALA A 174 5.09 -19.72 16.20
CA ALA A 174 4.52 -20.93 16.79
C ALA A 174 3.35 -21.48 15.94
N GLU A 175 2.45 -20.60 15.50
CA GLU A 175 1.30 -21.01 14.67
C GLU A 175 1.74 -21.50 13.29
N THR A 176 2.75 -20.84 12.67
CA THR A 176 3.33 -21.31 11.41
C THR A 176 3.91 -22.70 11.55
N ALA A 177 4.69 -22.97 12.62
CA ALA A 177 5.26 -24.27 12.89
C ALA A 177 4.17 -25.35 13.09
N ARG A 178 3.11 -25.03 13.83
CA ARG A 178 1.96 -25.91 14.06
C ARG A 178 1.26 -26.30 12.75
N ARG A 179 1.00 -25.32 11.87
CA ARG A 179 0.33 -25.56 10.58
C ARG A 179 1.12 -26.46 9.64
N ARG A 180 2.43 -26.40 9.69
CA ARG A 180 3.35 -27.23 8.89
C ARG A 180 3.44 -28.69 9.34
N GLN A 181 2.90 -29.04 10.51
CA GLN A 181 2.84 -30.43 10.97
C GLN A 181 1.82 -31.27 10.20
N ASP A 182 0.88 -30.63 9.50
CA ASP A 182 -0.10 -31.31 8.67
C ASP A 182 0.31 -31.22 7.18
N PRO A 183 0.86 -32.30 6.60
CA PRO A 183 1.32 -32.31 5.20
C PRO A 183 0.16 -32.26 4.19
N ALA A 184 -1.06 -32.59 4.62
CA ALA A 184 -2.25 -32.56 3.77
C ALA A 184 -3.00 -31.21 3.83
N ARG A 185 -2.49 -30.25 4.60
CA ARG A 185 -3.13 -28.95 4.77
C ARG A 185 -3.19 -28.17 3.46
N VAL A 186 -4.38 -27.73 3.10
CA VAL A 186 -4.63 -26.83 1.96
C VAL A 186 -4.75 -25.40 2.48
N PRO A 187 -4.15 -24.41 1.81
CA PRO A 187 -4.26 -23.00 2.23
C PRO A 187 -5.70 -22.51 2.26
N THR A 188 -6.16 -22.06 3.43
CA THR A 188 -7.49 -21.48 3.64
C THR A 188 -7.41 -20.01 4.04
N ASP A 189 -6.23 -19.54 4.46
CA ASP A 189 -5.96 -18.16 4.83
C ASP A 189 -4.53 -17.74 4.42
N LEU A 190 -4.21 -16.44 4.58
CA LEU A 190 -2.91 -15.91 4.19
C LEU A 190 -1.76 -16.46 5.04
N LEU A 191 -2.00 -16.83 6.29
CA LEU A 191 -0.96 -17.46 7.11
C LEU A 191 -0.66 -18.87 6.62
N ASP A 192 -1.66 -19.63 6.14
CA ASP A 192 -1.42 -20.93 5.48
C ASP A 192 -0.57 -20.77 4.22
N VAL A 193 -0.91 -19.77 3.38
CA VAL A 193 -0.12 -19.48 2.16
C VAL A 193 1.35 -19.26 2.50
N VAL A 194 1.63 -18.48 3.55
CA VAL A 194 3.01 -18.24 4.00
C VAL A 194 3.62 -19.50 4.60
N ALA A 195 2.94 -20.13 5.55
CA ALA A 195 3.45 -21.28 6.31
C ALA A 195 3.85 -22.45 5.39
N LEU A 196 2.97 -22.78 4.43
CA LEU A 196 3.16 -23.92 3.54
C LEU A 196 4.15 -23.65 2.38
N ALA A 197 4.35 -22.38 2.06
CA ALA A 197 5.34 -21.98 1.05
C ALA A 197 6.79 -22.02 1.56
N MET A 198 7.00 -21.85 2.88
CA MET A 198 8.36 -21.79 3.46
C MET A 198 9.11 -23.11 3.24
N PRO A 199 10.40 -23.06 2.83
CA PRO A 199 11.23 -24.25 2.65
C PRO A 199 11.48 -24.97 4.00
N GLU A 200 12.02 -26.18 3.92
CA GLU A 200 12.52 -26.86 5.12
C GLU A 200 13.66 -26.07 5.75
N GLY A 201 13.72 -26.02 7.07
CA GLY A 201 14.74 -25.24 7.81
C GLY A 201 14.60 -23.72 7.72
N TYR A 202 13.43 -23.20 7.31
CA TYR A 202 13.16 -21.76 7.26
C TYR A 202 13.33 -21.09 8.63
N ASP A 203 13.64 -19.79 8.61
CA ASP A 203 13.59 -18.95 9.79
C ASP A 203 12.14 -18.54 10.11
N PRO A 204 11.59 -18.94 11.28
CA PRO A 204 10.23 -18.56 11.67
C PRO A 204 9.97 -17.04 11.70
N VAL A 205 11.02 -16.24 11.94
CA VAL A 205 10.96 -14.78 11.91
C VAL A 205 10.65 -14.29 10.47
N GLN A 206 11.24 -14.91 9.45
CA GLN A 206 10.95 -14.57 8.06
C GLN A 206 9.47 -14.82 7.70
N ALA A 207 8.90 -15.94 8.14
CA ALA A 207 7.49 -16.23 7.92
C ALA A 207 6.57 -15.19 8.57
N ALA A 208 6.89 -14.79 9.82
CA ALA A 208 6.15 -13.72 10.50
C ALA A 208 6.28 -12.38 9.79
N ASP A 209 7.48 -12.00 9.31
CA ASP A 209 7.70 -10.77 8.54
C ASP A 209 6.87 -10.75 7.26
N VAL A 210 6.86 -11.85 6.50
CA VAL A 210 6.08 -11.96 5.26
C VAL A 210 4.59 -11.87 5.53
N PHE A 211 4.07 -12.56 6.55
CA PHE A 211 2.67 -12.44 6.93
C PHE A 211 2.29 -11.01 7.35
N LEU A 212 3.12 -10.35 8.16
CA LEU A 212 2.89 -8.96 8.58
C LEU A 212 2.96 -7.99 7.40
N SER A 213 3.79 -8.27 6.39
CA SER A 213 3.81 -7.49 5.15
C SER A 213 2.51 -7.68 4.35
N LEU A 214 1.98 -8.91 4.26
CA LEU A 214 0.66 -9.18 3.67
C LEU A 214 -0.46 -8.47 4.43
N LEU A 215 -0.45 -8.53 5.76
CA LEU A 215 -1.40 -7.82 6.62
C LEU A 215 -1.37 -6.31 6.37
N PHE A 216 -0.17 -5.71 6.30
CA PHE A 216 -0.03 -4.29 6.01
C PHE A 216 -0.51 -3.94 4.59
N ALA A 217 -0.19 -4.77 3.59
CA ALA A 217 -0.64 -4.54 2.22
C ALA A 217 -2.16 -4.61 2.08
N THR A 218 -2.79 -5.61 2.69
CA THR A 218 -4.24 -5.85 2.57
C THR A 218 -5.08 -4.92 3.42
N VAL A 219 -4.70 -4.67 4.66
CA VAL A 219 -5.46 -3.82 5.60
C VAL A 219 -4.92 -2.39 5.61
N GLY A 220 -3.60 -2.22 5.75
CA GLY A 220 -2.99 -0.91 5.91
C GLY A 220 -3.04 -0.07 4.64
N SER A 221 -2.41 -0.57 3.58
CA SER A 221 -2.28 0.18 2.31
C SER A 221 -3.61 0.36 1.60
N THR A 222 -4.47 -0.67 1.61
CA THR A 222 -5.82 -0.59 1.03
C THR A 222 -6.72 0.35 1.82
N GLY A 223 -6.58 0.38 3.16
CA GLY A 223 -7.29 1.34 4.01
C GLY A 223 -6.83 2.79 3.79
N PHE A 224 -5.56 3.01 3.49
CA PHE A 224 -5.08 4.33 3.09
C PHE A 224 -5.67 4.76 1.75
N LEU A 225 -5.75 3.83 0.78
CA LEU A 225 -6.41 4.10 -0.51
C LEU A 225 -7.89 4.47 -0.33
N LEU A 226 -8.63 3.69 0.46
CA LEU A 226 -10.03 3.98 0.78
C LEU A 226 -10.18 5.35 1.45
N SER A 227 -9.32 5.65 2.41
CA SER A 227 -9.34 6.92 3.14
C SER A 227 -9.05 8.11 2.23
N TRP A 228 -8.05 8.01 1.34
CA TRP A 228 -7.78 9.03 0.32
C TRP A 228 -8.94 9.22 -0.65
N ALA A 229 -9.59 8.13 -1.09
CA ALA A 229 -10.74 8.20 -1.99
C ALA A 229 -11.91 8.95 -1.34
N LEU A 230 -12.25 8.60 -0.10
CA LEU A 230 -13.31 9.26 0.65
C LEU A 230 -12.97 10.73 0.97
N TYR A 231 -11.71 11.03 1.25
CA TYR A 231 -11.24 12.41 1.43
C TYR A 231 -11.46 13.25 0.15
N LEU A 232 -11.03 12.73 -1.01
CA LEU A 232 -11.16 13.45 -2.28
C LEU A 232 -12.62 13.64 -2.69
N VAL A 233 -13.43 12.60 -2.56
CA VAL A 233 -14.88 12.69 -2.82
C VAL A 233 -15.55 13.67 -1.87
N GLY A 234 -15.24 13.63 -0.58
CA GLY A 234 -15.81 14.57 0.39
C GLY A 234 -15.38 16.02 0.20
N ARG A 235 -14.22 16.26 -0.47
CA ARG A 235 -13.77 17.59 -0.90
C ARG A 235 -14.33 18.02 -2.25
N ARG A 236 -14.78 17.08 -3.07
CA ARG A 236 -15.34 17.28 -4.41
C ARG A 236 -16.62 16.45 -4.56
N PRO A 237 -17.70 16.83 -3.84
CA PRO A 237 -18.95 16.09 -3.88
C PRO A 237 -19.61 16.09 -5.28
N ASP A 238 -19.25 17.05 -6.13
CA ASP A 238 -19.62 17.10 -7.56
C ASP A 238 -19.07 15.90 -8.36
N GLN A 239 -18.06 15.19 -7.85
CA GLN A 239 -17.45 14.02 -8.47
C GLN A 239 -17.95 12.69 -7.87
N ALA A 240 -18.82 12.72 -6.86
CA ALA A 240 -19.24 11.52 -6.12
C ALA A 240 -19.99 10.48 -6.98
N ASP A 241 -20.61 10.91 -8.08
CA ASP A 241 -21.37 10.04 -8.98
C ASP A 241 -20.50 9.43 -10.10
N ALA A 242 -19.20 9.75 -10.13
CA ALA A 242 -18.28 9.12 -11.07
C ALA A 242 -18.14 7.60 -10.78
N PRO A 243 -17.85 6.77 -11.80
CA PRO A 243 -17.65 5.34 -11.58
C PRO A 243 -16.63 5.07 -10.48
N PRO A 244 -16.92 4.18 -9.50
CA PRO A 244 -16.02 3.89 -8.39
C PRO A 244 -14.60 3.50 -8.83
N SER A 245 -14.46 2.76 -9.94
CA SER A 245 -13.16 2.42 -10.51
C SER A 245 -12.38 3.65 -11.01
N ALA A 246 -13.05 4.68 -11.51
CA ALA A 246 -12.45 5.94 -11.94
C ALA A 246 -12.03 6.78 -10.72
N LEU A 247 -12.85 6.82 -9.67
CA LEU A 247 -12.51 7.46 -8.39
C LEU A 247 -11.23 6.83 -7.79
N VAL A 248 -11.15 5.50 -7.76
CA VAL A 248 -9.98 4.78 -7.24
C VAL A 248 -8.71 5.09 -8.05
N ARG A 249 -8.80 5.07 -9.39
CA ARG A 249 -7.66 5.37 -10.26
C ARG A 249 -7.15 6.79 -10.07
N GLU A 250 -8.06 7.76 -10.03
CA GLU A 250 -7.69 9.17 -9.83
C GLU A 250 -7.13 9.42 -8.43
N THR A 251 -7.67 8.73 -7.42
CA THR A 251 -7.10 8.74 -6.07
C THR A 251 -5.66 8.25 -6.06
N LEU A 252 -5.38 7.11 -6.68
CA LEU A 252 -4.02 6.57 -6.78
C LEU A 252 -3.08 7.42 -7.64
N ARG A 253 -3.61 8.16 -8.61
CA ARG A 253 -2.82 9.14 -9.35
C ARG A 253 -2.38 10.28 -8.43
N LEU A 254 -3.31 10.88 -7.70
CA LEU A 254 -3.01 12.01 -6.81
C LEU A 254 -2.24 11.57 -5.57
N TRP A 255 -2.65 10.47 -4.96
CA TRP A 255 -2.11 9.98 -3.69
C TRP A 255 -1.69 8.51 -3.81
N PRO A 256 -0.62 8.19 -4.58
CA PRO A 256 -0.12 6.82 -4.67
C PRO A 256 0.40 6.38 -3.30
N VAL A 257 -0.19 5.32 -2.75
CA VAL A 257 0.24 4.80 -1.43
C VAL A 257 1.71 4.39 -1.48
N ALA A 258 2.12 3.67 -2.54
CA ALA A 258 3.53 3.42 -2.86
C ALA A 258 4.05 4.58 -3.73
N TRP A 259 4.51 5.64 -3.10
CA TRP A 259 4.82 6.91 -3.74
C TRP A 259 6.27 7.06 -4.20
N MET A 260 7.16 6.18 -3.72
CA MET A 260 8.57 6.16 -4.06
C MET A 260 9.11 4.74 -4.05
N PHE A 261 9.87 4.36 -5.07
CA PHE A 261 10.53 3.06 -5.18
C PHE A 261 12.04 3.24 -5.26
N GLY A 262 12.77 2.70 -4.29
CA GLY A 262 14.24 2.66 -4.31
C GLY A 262 14.74 1.47 -5.15
N ARG A 263 15.78 1.70 -5.97
CA ARG A 263 16.46 0.63 -6.72
C ARG A 263 17.96 0.81 -6.59
N PRO A 264 18.66 -0.04 -5.83
CA PRO A 264 20.12 -0.03 -5.77
C PRO A 264 20.70 -0.46 -7.12
N ALA A 265 21.64 0.33 -7.65
CA ALA A 265 22.34 -0.01 -8.88
C ALA A 265 23.29 -1.19 -8.65
N ALA A 266 23.16 -2.24 -9.47
CA ALA A 266 24.05 -3.40 -9.43
C ALA A 266 25.41 -3.10 -10.08
N ARG A 267 25.41 -2.20 -11.06
CA ARG A 267 26.60 -1.76 -11.79
C ARG A 267 26.51 -0.26 -12.17
N ALA A 268 27.63 0.34 -12.50
CA ALA A 268 27.64 1.69 -13.04
C ALA A 268 27.01 1.70 -14.45
N HIS A 269 26.11 2.68 -14.69
CA HIS A 269 25.41 2.84 -15.96
C HIS A 269 24.95 4.29 -16.16
N HIS A 270 24.35 4.59 -17.32
CA HIS A 270 23.70 5.87 -17.57
C HIS A 270 22.18 5.74 -17.49
N LEU A 271 21.54 6.72 -16.85
CA LEU A 271 20.10 6.87 -16.78
C LEU A 271 19.71 8.24 -17.33
N GLY A 272 19.36 8.29 -18.61
CA GLY A 272 19.23 9.56 -19.32
C GLY A 272 20.55 10.34 -19.28
N PRO A 273 20.55 11.61 -18.86
CA PRO A 273 21.77 12.42 -18.78
C PRO A 273 22.63 12.11 -17.53
N ALA A 274 22.10 11.36 -16.56
CA ALA A 274 22.80 11.11 -15.30
C ALA A 274 23.65 9.84 -15.35
N ARG A 275 24.85 9.90 -14.78
CA ARG A 275 25.64 8.73 -14.46
C ARG A 275 25.25 8.19 -13.10
N VAL A 276 25.00 6.89 -13.04
CA VAL A 276 24.66 6.15 -11.81
C VAL A 276 25.84 5.26 -11.46
N GLU A 277 26.33 5.36 -10.23
CA GLU A 277 27.43 4.52 -9.75
C GLU A 277 26.90 3.21 -9.14
N ALA A 278 27.71 2.15 -9.19
CA ALA A 278 27.40 0.88 -8.55
C ALA A 278 27.12 1.08 -7.05
N GLY A 279 26.04 0.49 -6.55
CA GLY A 279 25.58 0.65 -5.16
C GLY A 279 24.78 1.93 -4.87
N GLN A 280 24.74 2.89 -5.80
CA GLN A 280 23.90 4.08 -5.66
C GLN A 280 22.43 3.69 -5.76
N THR A 281 21.59 4.23 -4.88
CA THR A 281 20.13 4.02 -4.97
C THR A 281 19.50 5.09 -5.86
N VAL A 282 18.75 4.64 -6.85
CA VAL A 282 17.89 5.48 -7.70
C VAL A 282 16.47 5.41 -7.15
N HIS A 283 15.85 6.56 -6.93
CA HIS A 283 14.51 6.70 -6.39
C HIS A 283 13.51 7.08 -7.49
N VAL A 284 12.61 6.18 -7.86
CA VAL A 284 11.48 6.49 -8.74
C VAL A 284 10.36 7.10 -7.92
N CYS A 285 10.06 8.38 -8.16
CA CYS A 285 9.05 9.13 -7.43
C CYS A 285 7.71 9.10 -8.18
N THR A 286 6.86 8.09 -7.92
CA THR A 286 5.55 7.98 -8.60
C THR A 286 4.62 9.14 -8.28
N TYR A 287 4.76 9.79 -7.12
CA TYR A 287 4.05 11.02 -6.79
C TYR A 287 4.30 12.14 -7.82
N LEU A 288 5.54 12.30 -8.28
CA LEU A 288 5.89 13.26 -9.33
C LEU A 288 5.55 12.76 -10.74
N VAL A 289 5.80 11.46 -11.03
CA VAL A 289 5.41 10.83 -12.31
C VAL A 289 3.92 11.05 -12.59
N HIS A 290 3.07 10.90 -11.58
CA HIS A 290 1.62 11.08 -11.69
C HIS A 290 1.17 12.55 -11.73
N ARG A 291 2.11 13.49 -11.55
CA ARG A 291 1.88 14.95 -11.64
C ARG A 291 2.66 15.61 -12.76
N HIS A 292 3.34 14.80 -13.56
CA HIS A 292 4.18 15.31 -14.65
C HIS A 292 3.33 16.10 -15.67
N PRO A 293 3.59 17.41 -15.87
CA PRO A 293 2.69 18.28 -16.66
C PRO A 293 2.60 17.90 -18.13
N GLY A 294 3.67 17.30 -18.70
CA GLY A 294 3.66 16.79 -20.07
C GLY A 294 2.80 15.55 -20.32
N HIS A 295 2.30 14.89 -19.23
CA HIS A 295 1.50 13.67 -19.32
C HIS A 295 0.12 13.81 -18.67
N TRP A 296 -0.06 14.77 -17.76
CA TRP A 296 -1.28 14.94 -17.00
C TRP A 296 -1.78 16.38 -17.09
N PRO A 297 -2.75 16.69 -17.97
CA PRO A 297 -3.40 18.01 -17.98
C PRO A 297 -4.07 18.31 -16.63
N ALA A 298 -3.88 19.52 -16.10
CA ALA A 298 -4.34 19.93 -14.78
C ALA A 298 -3.95 18.89 -13.68
N PRO A 299 -2.63 18.69 -13.43
CA PRO A 299 -2.14 17.53 -12.69
C PRO A 299 -2.55 17.51 -11.21
N GLU A 300 -2.90 18.66 -10.62
CA GLU A 300 -3.32 18.76 -9.22
C GLU A 300 -4.83 18.62 -9.03
N GLU A 301 -5.61 18.62 -10.10
CA GLU A 301 -7.07 18.50 -10.03
C GLU A 301 -7.50 17.04 -9.88
N PHE A 302 -8.51 16.82 -9.03
CA PHE A 302 -9.21 15.53 -8.92
C PHE A 302 -10.25 15.42 -10.04
N ARG A 303 -9.93 14.64 -11.06
CA ARG A 303 -10.73 14.49 -12.29
C ARG A 303 -10.91 13.03 -12.66
N PRO A 304 -11.89 12.33 -12.08
CA PRO A 304 -12.18 10.93 -12.42
C PRO A 304 -12.55 10.71 -13.88
N ASP A 305 -13.08 11.73 -14.57
CA ASP A 305 -13.45 11.69 -15.99
C ASP A 305 -12.29 11.33 -16.94
N ARG A 306 -11.03 11.63 -16.54
CA ARG A 306 -9.84 11.27 -17.33
C ARG A 306 -9.67 9.75 -17.54
N TRP A 307 -10.35 8.93 -16.76
CA TRP A 307 -10.25 7.47 -16.84
C TRP A 307 -11.29 6.83 -17.75
N LEU A 308 -12.23 7.60 -18.28
CA LEU A 308 -13.25 7.11 -19.22
C LEU A 308 -12.65 6.71 -20.58
N GLY A 309 -11.49 7.27 -20.95
CA GLY A 309 -10.73 6.95 -22.16
C GLY A 309 -9.70 5.83 -22.05
N GLY A 310 -9.62 5.15 -20.90
CA GLY A 310 -8.64 4.08 -20.65
C GLY A 310 -7.55 4.45 -19.66
N VAL A 311 -6.44 3.68 -19.67
CA VAL A 311 -5.32 3.85 -18.72
C VAL A 311 -4.17 4.61 -19.37
N HIS A 312 -3.67 5.64 -18.71
CA HIS A 312 -2.53 6.43 -19.17
C HIS A 312 -1.19 5.71 -19.01
N GLY A 313 -0.30 5.85 -19.98
CA GLY A 313 1.04 5.28 -19.96
C GLY A 313 1.96 5.78 -18.83
N ALA A 314 1.64 6.93 -18.23
CA ALA A 314 2.36 7.50 -17.07
C ALA A 314 1.76 7.10 -15.72
N TYR A 315 0.86 6.11 -15.66
CA TYR A 315 0.18 5.65 -14.44
C TYR A 315 0.88 4.42 -13.86
N LEU A 316 1.60 4.59 -12.76
CA LEU A 316 2.49 3.59 -12.15
C LEU A 316 2.28 3.40 -10.64
N PRO A 317 1.03 3.40 -10.10
CA PRO A 317 0.80 3.42 -8.64
C PRO A 317 1.21 2.11 -7.94
N PHE A 318 1.38 1.06 -8.71
CA PHE A 318 1.76 -0.28 -8.25
C PHE A 318 3.15 -0.71 -8.73
N GLY A 319 3.98 0.24 -9.15
CA GLY A 319 5.24 -0.05 -9.82
C GLY A 319 5.05 -0.47 -11.27
N TRP A 320 6.06 -1.11 -11.86
CA TRP A 320 6.07 -1.51 -13.26
C TRP A 320 6.95 -2.74 -13.50
N GLY A 321 6.60 -3.53 -14.54
CA GLY A 321 7.40 -4.68 -14.97
C GLY A 321 7.24 -5.89 -14.03
N ALA A 322 8.28 -6.70 -13.95
CA ALA A 322 8.26 -7.97 -13.23
C ALA A 322 8.11 -7.84 -11.71
N HIS A 323 8.33 -6.64 -11.17
CA HIS A 323 8.17 -6.32 -9.73
C HIS A 323 6.91 -5.49 -9.43
N ALA A 324 6.00 -5.36 -10.39
CA ALA A 324 4.71 -4.72 -10.15
C ALA A 324 3.91 -5.50 -9.08
N CYS A 325 3.09 -4.76 -8.33
CA CYS A 325 2.27 -5.35 -7.27
C CYS A 325 1.28 -6.38 -7.84
N THR A 326 1.37 -7.61 -7.37
CA THR A 326 0.45 -8.70 -7.77
C THR A 326 -0.97 -8.51 -7.25
N GLY A 327 -1.15 -7.79 -6.14
CA GLY A 327 -2.44 -7.49 -5.52
C GLY A 327 -3.16 -6.26 -6.07
N ALA A 328 -2.64 -5.60 -7.12
CA ALA A 328 -3.18 -4.35 -7.65
C ALA A 328 -4.69 -4.43 -7.99
N THR A 329 -5.11 -5.48 -8.70
CA THR A 329 -6.51 -5.68 -9.10
C THR A 329 -7.41 -5.93 -7.89
N VAL A 330 -6.94 -6.74 -6.92
CA VAL A 330 -7.69 -7.02 -5.69
C VAL A 330 -7.89 -5.74 -4.88
N ALA A 331 -6.82 -4.96 -4.65
CA ALA A 331 -6.90 -3.74 -3.86
C ALA A 331 -7.80 -2.68 -4.50
N THR A 332 -7.67 -2.46 -5.82
CA THR A 332 -8.50 -1.48 -6.54
C THR A 332 -9.95 -1.92 -6.65
N GLY A 333 -10.20 -3.21 -6.91
CA GLY A 333 -11.53 -3.79 -6.97
C GLY A 333 -12.24 -3.67 -5.62
N LEU A 334 -11.60 -4.14 -4.54
CA LEU A 334 -12.19 -4.08 -3.20
C LEU A 334 -12.56 -2.65 -2.77
N VAL A 335 -11.69 -1.66 -3.02
CA VAL A 335 -12.02 -0.27 -2.69
C VAL A 335 -13.16 0.24 -3.56
N ALA A 336 -13.22 -0.10 -4.84
CA ALA A 336 -14.34 0.27 -5.70
C ALA A 336 -15.67 -0.38 -5.22
N ASP A 337 -15.61 -1.65 -4.81
CA ASP A 337 -16.76 -2.39 -4.27
C ASP A 337 -17.26 -1.81 -2.93
N ILE A 338 -16.36 -1.28 -2.09
CA ILE A 338 -16.72 -0.55 -0.86
C ILE A 338 -17.33 0.83 -1.19
N LEU A 339 -16.72 1.57 -2.14
CA LEU A 339 -17.21 2.90 -2.51
C LEU A 339 -18.61 2.85 -3.12
N SER A 340 -18.93 1.81 -3.89
CA SER A 340 -20.21 1.66 -4.59
C SER A 340 -21.41 1.74 -3.64
N PRO A 341 -21.60 0.86 -2.65
CA PRO A 341 -22.73 0.94 -1.71
C PRO A 341 -22.63 2.15 -0.78
N LEU A 342 -21.42 2.59 -0.42
CA LEU A 342 -21.24 3.75 0.46
C LEU A 342 -21.76 5.03 -0.21
N LEU A 343 -21.32 5.31 -1.44
CA LEU A 343 -21.72 6.52 -2.16
C LEU A 343 -23.16 6.46 -2.69
N ALA A 344 -23.71 5.25 -2.85
CA ALA A 344 -25.14 5.09 -3.12
C ALA A 344 -26.01 5.46 -1.92
N ALA A 345 -25.53 5.16 -0.70
CA ALA A 345 -26.31 5.35 0.54
C ALA A 345 -26.06 6.72 1.22
N TYR A 346 -24.86 7.31 1.05
CA TYR A 346 -24.43 8.48 1.82
C TYR A 346 -23.79 9.55 0.97
N ASP A 347 -24.05 10.80 1.33
CA ASP A 347 -23.21 11.94 0.97
C ASP A 347 -22.04 12.03 1.96
N VAL A 348 -20.83 12.19 1.42
CA VAL A 348 -19.59 12.24 2.21
C VAL A 348 -19.13 13.69 2.32
N THR A 349 -18.82 14.13 3.54
CA THR A 349 -18.27 15.46 3.81
C THR A 349 -17.03 15.34 4.68
N VAL A 350 -15.96 16.05 4.33
CA VAL A 350 -14.76 16.19 5.17
C VAL A 350 -15.02 17.30 6.18
N CYS A 351 -14.86 16.98 7.48
CA CYS A 351 -15.12 17.94 8.56
C CYS A 351 -13.90 18.79 8.91
N ASP A 352 -12.71 18.40 8.48
CA ASP A 352 -11.46 19.08 8.79
C ASP A 352 -10.99 19.92 7.59
N ASP A 353 -10.18 20.95 7.86
CA ASP A 353 -9.58 21.81 6.83
C ASP A 353 -8.51 21.06 6.01
N ALA A 354 -7.84 21.79 5.11
CA ALA A 354 -6.82 21.20 4.24
C ALA A 354 -5.75 20.43 5.01
N LEU A 355 -5.57 19.17 4.65
CA LEU A 355 -4.75 18.22 5.39
C LEU A 355 -3.35 18.05 4.75
N GLN A 356 -2.36 17.88 5.60
CA GLN A 356 -1.00 17.56 5.20
C GLN A 356 -0.82 16.03 5.19
N PRO A 357 -0.38 15.40 4.07
CA PRO A 357 -0.16 13.96 4.03
C PRO A 357 0.93 13.52 5.01
N GLN A 358 0.79 12.32 5.55
CA GLN A 358 1.86 11.67 6.32
C GLN A 358 2.81 10.99 5.34
N VAL A 359 3.99 11.58 5.18
CA VAL A 359 5.03 11.09 4.28
C VAL A 359 5.93 10.13 5.03
N GLY A 360 5.94 8.86 4.62
CA GLY A 360 6.73 7.78 5.20
C GLY A 360 6.98 6.70 4.16
N PRO A 361 7.20 5.44 4.55
CA PRO A 361 7.30 4.32 3.60
C PRO A 361 6.05 4.20 2.71
N ALA A 362 4.88 4.57 3.24
CA ALA A 362 3.65 4.78 2.49
C ALA A 362 3.23 6.25 2.58
N LEU A 363 2.58 6.75 1.54
CA LEU A 363 1.94 8.06 1.55
C LEU A 363 0.53 7.93 2.15
N ALA A 364 0.47 8.10 3.48
CA ALA A 364 -0.75 7.91 4.22
C ALA A 364 -1.57 9.19 4.34
N PRO A 365 -2.92 9.11 4.35
CA PRO A 365 -3.76 10.24 4.72
C PRO A 365 -3.52 10.58 6.21
N PRO A 366 -3.56 11.87 6.57
CA PRO A 366 -3.55 12.25 7.97
C PRO A 366 -4.86 11.82 8.63
N PRO A 367 -4.91 11.71 9.97
CA PRO A 367 -6.17 11.54 10.67
C PRO A 367 -7.12 12.68 10.34
N HIS A 368 -8.35 12.34 9.92
CA HIS A 368 -9.39 13.31 9.60
C HIS A 368 -10.78 12.73 9.86
N ARG A 369 -11.75 13.61 10.03
CA ARG A 369 -13.14 13.22 10.27
C ARG A 369 -13.96 13.34 9.01
N LEU A 370 -14.72 12.28 8.75
CA LEU A 370 -15.74 12.27 7.71
C LEU A 370 -17.12 12.24 8.36
N ARG A 371 -18.06 12.98 7.80
CA ARG A 371 -19.49 12.87 8.08
C ARG A 371 -20.17 12.21 6.91
N LEU A 372 -20.98 11.20 7.20
CA LEU A 372 -21.80 10.46 6.25
C LEU A 372 -23.27 10.76 6.51
N THR A 373 -23.90 11.48 5.58
CA THR A 373 -25.30 11.86 5.68
C THR A 373 -26.10 10.99 4.72
N PRO A 374 -27.15 10.28 5.19
CA PRO A 374 -27.96 9.46 4.30
C PRO A 374 -28.49 10.26 3.11
N ARG A 375 -28.32 9.74 1.90
CA ARG A 375 -28.89 10.34 0.68
C ARG A 375 -30.41 10.26 0.75
N ARG A 376 -31.08 11.39 0.55
CA ARG A 376 -32.53 11.41 0.43
C ARG A 376 -32.92 10.80 -0.91
N HIS A 377 -33.65 9.68 -0.90
CA HIS A 377 -34.27 9.11 -2.09
C HIS A 377 -35.24 10.16 -2.65
N GLY A 378 -34.87 10.83 -3.74
CA GLY A 378 -35.77 11.81 -4.36
C GLY A 378 -35.13 12.96 -5.16
N ARG A 379 -33.86 12.92 -5.49
CA ARG A 379 -33.31 13.84 -6.52
C ARG A 379 -32.65 13.01 -7.63
N ARG A 380 -33.44 12.65 -8.63
CA ARG A 380 -33.00 12.38 -9.99
C ARG A 380 -33.34 13.61 -10.84
#